data_c00693e43ce4b7f55ec66edb47ae96f2
#
_entry.id   c00693e43ce4b7f55ec66edb47ae96f2
#
_cell.length_a   1.000
_cell.length_b   1.000
_cell.length_c   1.000
_cell.angle_alpha   90.00
_cell.angle_beta   90.00
_cell.angle_gamma   90.00
#
_symmetry.space_group_name_H-M   'P 1'
#
loop_
_entity.id
_entity.type
_entity.pdbx_description
1 polymer ?
#
loop_
_entity_poly.entity_id
_entity_poly.type
_entity_poly.pdbx_seq_one_letter_code
_entity_poly.pdbx_strand_id
1 'polypeptide(L)'
;MVIRKHARYSASWMVTVIHNGVEYTGTVRNMSRKGCSLKCDLKAFAGMHIRIRTDAPHVGGPLYIERAFVRWSRADVMGIEFVKVAGLNKSASFG
;
A
#
# COMPACT_ATOMS: atom_id res chain seq x y z
N MET A 1 2.41 -25.39 8.26
CA MET A 1 1.92 -24.19 7.59
C MET A 1 1.29 -23.24 8.60
N VAL A 2 1.54 -21.98 8.41
CA VAL A 2 0.99 -20.97 9.30
C VAL A 2 -0.40 -20.58 8.82
N ILE A 3 -1.33 -20.60 9.70
CA ILE A 3 -2.68 -20.16 9.39
C ILE A 3 -2.82 -18.74 9.90
N ARG A 4 -3.16 -17.84 9.00
CA ARG A 4 -3.32 -16.46 9.37
C ARG A 4 -4.74 -16.20 9.76
N LYS A 5 -4.89 -15.57 10.90
CA LYS A 5 -6.21 -15.22 11.38
C LYS A 5 -6.74 -13.94 10.76
N HIS A 6 -5.85 -13.12 10.25
CA HIS A 6 -6.25 -11.87 9.64
C HIS A 6 -6.27 -12.03 8.15
N ALA A 7 -7.20 -11.36 7.52
CA ALA A 7 -7.23 -11.32 6.08
C ALA A 7 -6.01 -10.54 5.60
N ARG A 8 -5.06 -11.26 5.10
CA ARG A 8 -3.86 -10.70 4.52
C ARG A 8 -3.67 -11.31 3.16
N TYR A 9 -3.45 -10.46 2.22
CA TYR A 9 -3.24 -10.90 0.86
C TYR A 9 -1.74 -10.97 0.62
N SER A 10 -1.28 -12.15 0.30
CA SER A 10 0.13 -12.39 0.04
C SER A 10 0.47 -12.24 -1.43
N ALA A 11 -0.53 -12.03 -2.27
CA ALA A 11 -0.29 -11.89 -3.69
C ALA A 11 0.47 -10.61 -3.98
N SER A 12 1.34 -10.66 -4.96
CA SER A 12 2.09 -9.49 -5.40
C SER A 12 1.33 -8.80 -6.51
N TRP A 13 1.25 -7.49 -6.43
CA TRP A 13 0.75 -6.71 -7.55
C TRP A 13 1.42 -5.35 -7.56
N MET A 14 1.40 -4.72 -8.71
CA MET A 14 2.10 -3.46 -8.89
C MET A 14 1.24 -2.29 -8.47
N VAL A 15 1.88 -1.30 -7.91
CA VAL A 15 1.23 -0.07 -7.48
C VAL A 15 2.08 1.11 -7.93
N THR A 16 1.47 2.27 -7.97
CA THR A 16 2.19 3.52 -8.20
C THR A 16 2.31 4.24 -6.87
N VAL A 17 3.53 4.54 -6.48
CA VAL A 17 3.83 5.29 -5.27
C VAL A 17 4.17 6.71 -5.70
N ILE A 18 3.54 7.69 -5.08
CA ILE A 18 3.71 9.09 -5.45
C ILE A 18 4.31 9.84 -4.28
N HIS A 19 5.42 10.50 -4.53
CA HIS A 19 6.08 11.30 -3.52
C HIS A 19 6.61 12.57 -4.18
N ASN A 20 6.19 13.72 -3.67
CA ASN A 20 6.59 15.03 -4.20
C ASN A 20 6.33 15.15 -5.70
N GLY A 21 5.22 14.59 -6.16
CA GLY A 21 4.87 14.67 -7.57
C GLY A 21 5.61 13.69 -8.46
N VAL A 22 6.49 12.88 -7.90
CA VAL A 22 7.22 11.89 -8.68
C VAL A 22 6.59 10.53 -8.46
N GLU A 23 6.41 9.79 -9.54
CA GLU A 23 5.79 8.47 -9.50
C GLU A 23 6.86 7.38 -9.54
N TYR A 24 6.68 6.41 -8.70
CA TYR A 24 7.55 5.23 -8.62
C TYR A 24 6.69 3.99 -8.74
N THR A 25 7.22 2.98 -9.37
CA THR A 25 6.53 1.71 -9.42
C THR A 25 6.95 0.87 -8.23
N GLY A 26 5.98 0.37 -7.50
CA GLY A 26 6.24 -0.52 -6.39
C GLY A 26 5.50 -1.81 -6.55
N THR A 27 5.85 -2.79 -5.74
CA THR A 27 5.18 -4.08 -5.70
C THR A 27 4.72 -4.33 -4.27
N VAL A 28 3.42 -4.49 -4.11
CA VAL A 28 2.86 -4.82 -2.80
C VAL A 28 3.14 -6.27 -2.51
N ARG A 29 3.62 -6.54 -1.32
CA ARG A 29 3.94 -7.90 -0.90
C ARG A 29 2.87 -8.49 0.00
N ASN A 30 2.30 -7.66 0.84
CA ASN A 30 1.12 -8.05 1.59
C ASN A 30 0.37 -6.79 1.97
N MET A 31 -0.91 -6.94 2.20
CA MET A 31 -1.76 -5.81 2.50
C MET A 31 -2.82 -6.19 3.51
N SER A 32 -3.10 -5.26 4.39
CA SER A 32 -4.25 -5.32 5.26
C SER A 32 -4.98 -4.00 5.11
N ARG A 33 -6.09 -3.83 5.81
CA ARG A 33 -6.84 -2.59 5.68
C ARG A 33 -6.14 -1.40 6.33
N LYS A 34 -5.13 -1.63 7.14
CA LYS A 34 -4.41 -0.55 7.80
C LYS A 34 -3.12 -0.18 7.12
N GLY A 35 -2.62 -1.03 6.26
CA GLY A 35 -1.36 -0.75 5.63
C GLY A 35 -0.87 -1.91 4.79
N CYS A 36 0.33 -1.74 4.30
CA CYS A 36 0.93 -2.77 3.47
C CYS A 36 2.44 -2.72 3.61
N SER A 37 3.09 -3.77 3.12
CA SER A 37 4.51 -3.68 2.87
C SER A 37 4.71 -3.73 1.37
N LEU A 38 5.63 -2.93 0.88
CA LEU A 38 5.89 -2.89 -0.54
C LEU A 38 7.36 -2.73 -0.82
N LYS A 39 7.72 -3.16 -2.01
CA LYS A 39 9.07 -3.03 -2.51
C LYS A 39 9.07 -1.94 -3.56
N CYS A 40 9.96 -0.98 -3.41
CA CYS A 40 9.96 0.20 -4.27
C CYS A 40 11.34 0.83 -4.25
N ASP A 41 11.74 1.40 -5.37
CA ASP A 41 13.05 2.05 -5.48
C ASP A 41 13.11 3.39 -4.78
N LEU A 42 11.99 3.91 -4.33
CA LEU A 42 11.97 5.15 -3.60
C LEU A 42 12.78 5.01 -2.31
N LYS A 43 13.70 5.92 -2.11
CA LYS A 43 14.46 5.94 -0.86
C LYS A 43 13.59 6.53 0.21
N ALA A 44 13.06 5.67 1.04
CA ALA A 44 12.08 6.06 2.03
C ALA A 44 12.69 6.11 3.42
N PHE A 45 12.05 6.90 4.26
CA PHE A 45 12.43 6.98 5.67
C PHE A 45 11.15 7.03 6.49
N ALA A 46 11.26 6.62 7.74
CA ALA A 46 10.10 6.59 8.62
C ALA A 46 9.52 8.01 8.77
N GLY A 47 8.22 8.10 8.64
CA GLY A 47 7.51 9.37 8.71
C GLY A 47 7.27 10.03 7.37
N MET A 48 7.87 9.52 6.31
CA MET A 48 7.70 10.11 4.99
C MET A 48 6.28 9.90 4.48
N HIS A 49 5.68 10.95 3.95
CA HIS A 49 4.32 10.88 3.42
C HIS A 49 4.33 10.48 1.97
N ILE A 50 3.45 9.58 1.61
CA ILE A 50 3.31 9.13 0.23
C ILE A 50 1.83 8.93 -0.10
N ARG A 51 1.57 8.78 -1.38
CA ARG A 51 0.27 8.38 -1.89
C ARG A 51 0.47 7.10 -2.68
N ILE A 52 -0.58 6.29 -2.75
CA ILE A 52 -0.51 5.03 -3.49
C ILE A 52 -1.73 4.91 -4.36
N ARG A 53 -1.50 4.57 -5.61
CA ARG A 53 -2.56 4.31 -6.56
C ARG A 53 -2.39 2.89 -7.06
N THR A 54 -3.43 2.11 -7.00
CA THR A 54 -3.33 0.72 -7.40
C THR A 54 -4.65 0.22 -7.92
N ASP A 55 -4.57 -0.78 -8.75
CA ASP A 55 -5.71 -1.53 -9.22
C ASP A 55 -5.69 -2.85 -8.49
N ALA A 56 -6.29 -2.87 -7.32
CA ALA A 56 -6.20 -4.01 -6.41
C ALA A 56 -7.43 -4.88 -6.54
N PRO A 57 -7.35 -5.97 -7.31
CA PRO A 57 -8.53 -6.81 -7.52
C PRO A 57 -9.06 -7.45 -6.26
N HIS A 58 -8.22 -7.63 -5.27
CA HIS A 58 -8.66 -8.24 -4.02
C HIS A 58 -9.63 -7.38 -3.23
N VAL A 59 -9.66 -6.10 -3.50
CA VAL A 59 -10.58 -5.20 -2.80
C VAL A 59 -11.63 -4.63 -3.75
N GLY A 60 -11.77 -5.23 -4.92
CA GLY A 60 -12.87 -4.90 -5.80
C GLY A 60 -12.61 -3.80 -6.81
N GLY A 61 -11.37 -3.48 -7.08
CA GLY A 61 -11.07 -2.55 -8.15
C GLY A 61 -10.04 -1.50 -7.77
N PRO A 62 -10.00 -0.43 -8.53
CA PRO A 62 -9.00 0.61 -8.30
C PRO A 62 -9.12 1.21 -6.92
N LEU A 63 -7.98 1.54 -6.37
CA LEU A 63 -7.87 2.03 -5.03
C LEU A 63 -6.88 3.18 -5.00
N TYR A 64 -7.23 4.20 -4.30
CA TYR A 64 -6.36 5.34 -4.13
C TYR A 64 -6.16 5.59 -2.64
N ILE A 65 -4.92 5.50 -2.20
CA ILE A 65 -4.59 5.79 -0.83
C ILE A 65 -4.08 7.22 -0.81
N GLU A 66 -4.95 8.09 -0.39
CA GLU A 66 -4.75 9.52 -0.49
C GLU A 66 -3.70 10.02 0.46
N ARG A 67 -3.56 9.33 1.59
CA ARG A 67 -2.61 9.73 2.60
C ARG A 67 -2.09 8.50 3.32
N ALA A 68 -0.79 8.33 3.24
CA ALA A 68 -0.12 7.22 3.91
C ALA A 68 1.26 7.68 4.33
N PHE A 69 1.87 6.98 5.25
CA PHE A 69 3.24 7.29 5.57
C PHE A 69 4.04 6.02 5.85
N VAL A 70 5.32 6.16 5.64
CA VAL A 70 6.27 5.08 5.82
C VAL A 70 6.50 4.90 7.32
N ARG A 71 6.30 3.69 7.81
CA ARG A 71 6.56 3.36 9.21
C ARG A 71 7.99 2.90 9.40
N TRP A 72 8.47 2.15 8.45
CA TRP A 72 9.84 1.66 8.49
C TRP A 72 10.31 1.41 7.07
N SER A 73 11.61 1.39 6.92
CA SER A 73 12.23 1.14 5.63
C SER A 73 13.48 0.31 5.85
N ARG A 74 13.67 -0.68 5.00
CA ARG A 74 14.86 -1.52 5.05
C ARG A 74 15.17 -1.96 3.64
N ALA A 75 16.35 -1.59 3.16
CA ALA A 75 16.74 -1.82 1.77
C ALA A 75 15.67 -1.22 0.84
N ASP A 76 15.09 -2.01 -0.03
CA ASP A 76 14.08 -1.54 -0.95
C ASP A 76 12.66 -1.91 -0.53
N VAL A 77 12.50 -2.34 0.71
CA VAL A 77 11.19 -2.70 1.25
C VAL A 77 10.80 -1.70 2.31
N MET A 78 9.54 -1.33 2.32
CA MET A 78 9.04 -0.38 3.30
C MET A 78 7.68 -0.82 3.82
N GLY A 79 7.43 -0.51 5.08
CA GLY A 79 6.12 -0.74 5.68
C GLY A 79 5.35 0.56 5.68
N ILE A 80 4.11 0.49 5.23
CA ILE A 80 3.28 1.67 5.00
C ILE A 80 2.04 1.58 5.88
N GLU A 81 1.70 2.68 6.51
CA GLU A 81 0.45 2.80 7.23
C GLU A 81 -0.48 3.73 6.46
N PHE A 82 -1.71 3.29 6.26
CA PHE A 82 -2.72 4.09 5.57
C PHE A 82 -3.38 5.02 6.58
N VAL A 83 -3.49 6.28 6.20
CA VAL A 83 -4.17 7.26 7.03
C VAL A 83 -5.53 7.60 6.43
N LYS A 84 -5.56 7.78 5.11
CA LYS A 84 -6.81 8.11 4.45
C LYS A 84 -6.88 7.36 3.13
N VAL A 85 -7.91 6.60 2.98
CA VAL A 85 -8.15 5.81 1.79
C VAL A 85 -9.34 6.38 1.05
N ALA A 86 -9.18 6.60 -0.24
CA ALA A 86 -10.26 7.04 -1.11
C ALA A 86 -10.44 5.99 -2.18
N GLY A 87 -11.49 5.20 -2.05
CA GLY A 87 -11.84 4.24 -3.06
C GLY A 87 -12.73 4.86 -4.09
N LEU A 88 -12.78 4.28 -5.26
CA LEU A 88 -13.71 4.72 -6.28
C LEU A 88 -15.13 4.41 -5.90
N ASN A 89 -15.31 3.34 -5.22
CA ASN A 89 -16.63 2.89 -4.79
C ASN A 89 -16.75 3.20 -3.31
N LYS A 90 -17.67 4.08 -2.98
CA LYS A 90 -17.86 4.47 -1.60
C LYS A 90 -18.33 3.36 -0.72
N SER A 91 -19.00 2.40 -1.29
CA SER A 91 -19.45 1.25 -0.52
C SER A 91 -18.35 0.21 -0.39
N ALA A 92 -17.26 0.37 -1.07
CA ALA A 92 -16.16 -0.54 -0.93
C ALA A 92 -15.62 -0.43 0.47
N SER A 93 -15.51 -1.55 1.09
CA SER A 93 -15.06 -1.61 2.46
C SER A 93 -13.79 -2.41 2.50
N PHE A 94 -12.85 -1.94 3.25
CA PHE A 94 -11.63 -2.66 3.45
C PHE A 94 -11.78 -3.77 4.43
N GLY A 95 -12.84 -3.86 4.98
CA GLY A 95 -12.91 -4.91 5.87
C GLY A 95 -13.89 -5.07 6.70
#